data_23e995b0188c07d47bbec7a0a32b0b2e
#
_entry.id   23e995b0188c07d47bbec7a0a32b0b2e
#
_cell.length_a   1.000
_cell.length_b   1.000
_cell.length_c   1.000
_cell.angle_alpha   90.00
_cell.angle_beta   90.00
_cell.angle_gamma   90.00
#
_symmetry.space_group_name_H-M   'P 1'
#
loop_
_entity.id
_entity.type
_entity.pdbx_description
1 polymer ?
#
loop_
_entity_poly.entity_id
_entity_poly.type
_entity_poly.pdbx_seq_one_letter_code
_entity_poly.pdbx_strand_id
1 'polypeptide(L)'
;MLSGWLKLVAGLDPARTINIHPGPLPRFGGPKLYGHYVHEAVMAAYHRGEITHSAVTMHFVDEIYDRGPILLALPVPLEAGDTPETLAAKVNRAEQEWQPRVLNYVVHGQVRLVGKEVVYETEELKRLLIPEA
;
A
#
# COMPACT_ATOMS: atom_id res chain seq x y z
N MET A 1 1.18 -13.39 10.77
CA MET A 1 1.88 -13.37 9.48
C MET A 1 2.59 -12.06 9.26
N LEU A 2 3.68 -12.08 8.59
CA LEU A 2 4.49 -10.90 8.38
C LEU A 2 3.81 -9.92 7.45
N SER A 3 3.63 -8.71 7.88
CA SER A 3 3.21 -7.62 7.03
C SER A 3 4.19 -6.48 7.23
N GLY A 4 4.54 -5.79 6.18
CA GLY A 4 5.52 -4.73 6.23
C GLY A 4 6.96 -5.20 6.29
N TRP A 5 7.20 -6.49 6.24
CA TRP A 5 8.53 -7.09 6.32
C TRP A 5 8.91 -7.86 5.08
N LEU A 6 8.21 -7.64 3.99
CA LEU A 6 8.46 -8.40 2.78
C LEU A 6 9.55 -7.79 1.93
N LYS A 7 10.49 -8.63 1.53
CA LYS A 7 11.43 -8.32 0.48
C LYS A 7 11.55 -9.54 -0.43
N LEU A 8 12.01 -9.32 -1.65
CA LEU A 8 12.14 -10.38 -2.62
C LEU A 8 13.22 -11.37 -2.16
N VAL A 9 12.88 -12.65 -2.18
CA VAL A 9 13.82 -13.72 -1.94
C VAL A 9 14.24 -14.35 -3.27
N ALA A 10 15.37 -15.04 -3.27
CA ALA A 10 15.89 -15.67 -4.48
C ALA A 10 14.87 -16.62 -5.08
N GLY A 11 14.70 -16.57 -6.39
CA GLY A 11 13.78 -17.42 -7.12
C GLY A 11 12.39 -16.87 -7.32
N LEU A 12 12.04 -15.74 -6.70
CA LEU A 12 10.76 -15.09 -6.95
C LEU A 12 10.88 -14.07 -8.08
N ASP A 13 9.84 -14.01 -8.91
CA ASP A 13 9.75 -13.06 -10.00
C ASP A 13 9.23 -11.72 -9.46
N PRO A 14 10.02 -10.62 -9.52
CA PRO A 14 9.56 -9.32 -9.02
C PRO A 14 8.30 -8.81 -9.73
N ALA A 15 8.09 -9.19 -11.00
CA ALA A 15 6.90 -8.75 -11.74
C ALA A 15 5.62 -9.45 -11.28
N ARG A 16 5.72 -10.47 -10.44
CA ARG A 16 4.59 -11.26 -9.97
C ARG A 16 4.49 -11.34 -8.45
N THR A 17 5.34 -10.64 -7.74
CA THR A 17 5.36 -10.68 -6.27
C THR A 17 4.91 -9.33 -5.74
N ILE A 18 3.76 -9.32 -5.08
CA ILE A 18 3.09 -8.10 -4.64
C ILE A 18 2.76 -8.21 -3.16
N ASN A 19 2.94 -7.11 -2.44
CA ASN A 19 2.55 -6.99 -1.04
C ASN A 19 1.55 -5.85 -0.87
N ILE A 20 0.67 -6.00 0.09
CA ILE A 20 -0.23 -4.93 0.52
C ILE A 20 0.24 -4.41 1.88
N HIS A 21 0.32 -3.10 2.00
CA HIS A 21 0.77 -2.42 3.21
C HIS A 21 -0.34 -1.50 3.73
N PRO A 22 -0.66 -1.57 5.03
CA PRO A 22 -1.82 -0.85 5.57
C PRO A 22 -1.52 0.60 5.97
N GLY A 23 -0.70 1.29 5.21
CA GLY A 23 -0.35 2.67 5.48
C GLY A 23 0.32 3.33 4.29
N PRO A 24 0.54 4.66 4.37
CA PRO A 24 1.26 5.38 3.33
C PRO A 24 2.73 4.94 3.24
N LEU A 25 3.21 4.76 2.02
CA LEU A 25 4.62 4.45 1.77
C LEU A 25 5.26 5.61 1.01
N PRO A 26 6.55 5.85 1.17
CA PRO A 26 7.51 5.06 1.96
C PRO A 26 7.57 5.41 3.45
N ARG A 27 6.91 6.48 3.88
CA ARG A 27 7.07 7.05 5.23
C ARG A 27 6.76 6.05 6.34
N PHE A 28 5.70 5.26 6.18
CA PHE A 28 5.23 4.34 7.22
C PHE A 28 5.51 2.89 6.89
N GLY A 29 6.63 2.64 6.20
CA GLY A 29 7.07 1.29 5.84
C GLY A 29 8.41 0.94 6.47
N GLY A 30 8.84 -0.30 6.25
CA GLY A 30 10.12 -0.79 6.70
C GLY A 30 10.05 -1.65 7.96
N PRO A 31 11.21 -2.05 8.50
CA PRO A 31 11.26 -2.86 9.71
C PRO A 31 10.58 -2.16 10.88
N LYS A 32 9.85 -2.89 11.70
CA LYS A 32 9.08 -2.42 12.84
C LYS A 32 7.77 -1.70 12.50
N LEU A 33 7.53 -1.34 11.24
CA LEU A 33 6.27 -0.72 10.83
C LEU A 33 5.41 -1.75 10.10
N TYR A 34 4.74 -2.59 10.86
CA TYR A 34 3.85 -3.61 10.38
C TYR A 34 2.62 -3.71 11.29
N GLY A 35 1.49 -4.12 10.71
CA GLY A 35 0.26 -4.35 11.44
C GLY A 35 -0.16 -3.15 12.28
N HIS A 36 -0.38 -3.39 13.56
CA HIS A 36 -0.86 -2.38 14.50
C HIS A 36 0.10 -1.19 14.66
N TYR A 37 1.41 -1.43 14.56
CA TYR A 37 2.40 -0.35 14.71
C TYR A 37 2.28 0.71 13.62
N VAL A 38 1.89 0.32 12.40
CA VAL A 38 1.65 1.29 11.33
C VAL A 38 0.52 2.24 11.72
N HIS A 39 -0.59 1.70 12.22
CA HIS A 39 -1.75 2.50 12.59
C HIS A 39 -1.44 3.43 13.77
N GLU A 40 -0.66 2.96 14.73
CA GLU A 40 -0.21 3.81 15.83
C GLU A 40 0.65 4.98 15.32
N ALA A 41 1.59 4.70 14.42
CA ALA A 41 2.46 5.72 13.86
C ALA A 41 1.68 6.74 13.02
N VAL A 42 0.72 6.27 12.22
CA VAL A 42 -0.14 7.13 11.41
C VAL A 42 -0.98 8.04 12.29
N MET A 43 -1.61 7.49 13.33
CA MET A 43 -2.43 8.30 14.24
C MET A 43 -1.60 9.34 14.99
N ALA A 44 -0.38 8.98 15.39
CA ALA A 44 0.52 9.93 16.05
C ALA A 44 0.85 11.09 15.10
N ALA A 45 1.15 10.80 13.84
CA ALA A 45 1.42 11.84 12.85
C ALA A 45 0.20 12.71 12.57
N TYR A 46 -0.99 12.12 12.55
CA TYR A 46 -2.24 12.85 12.38
C TYR A 46 -2.45 13.83 13.54
N HIS A 47 -2.25 13.39 14.77
CA HIS A 47 -2.41 14.25 15.94
C HIS A 47 -1.38 15.38 15.99
N ARG A 48 -0.24 15.21 15.36
CA ARG A 48 0.74 16.29 15.21
C ARG A 48 0.44 17.23 14.04
N GLY A 49 -0.63 16.99 13.31
CA GLY A 49 -1.00 17.80 12.16
C GLY A 49 -0.15 17.57 10.91
N GLU A 50 0.58 16.49 10.85
CA GLU A 50 1.49 16.20 9.73
C GLU A 50 0.81 15.57 8.52
N ILE A 51 -0.29 14.85 8.75
CA ILE A 51 -1.05 14.17 7.70
C ILE A 51 -2.54 14.28 7.98
N THR A 52 -3.34 14.11 6.93
CA THR A 52 -4.81 14.16 7.03
C THR A 52 -5.47 12.83 6.72
N HIS A 53 -4.71 11.88 6.18
CA HIS A 53 -5.24 10.57 5.81
C HIS A 53 -4.17 9.51 5.89
N SER A 54 -4.61 8.26 6.06
CA SER A 54 -3.78 7.08 5.86
C SER A 54 -3.93 6.61 4.40
N ALA A 55 -3.48 5.42 4.10
CA ALA A 55 -3.59 4.86 2.76
C ALA A 55 -3.57 3.35 2.80
N VAL A 56 -4.19 2.75 1.78
CA VAL A 56 -3.91 1.37 1.42
C VAL A 56 -2.92 1.41 0.28
N THR A 57 -1.78 0.77 0.45
CA THR A 57 -0.71 0.76 -0.54
C THR A 57 -0.40 -0.66 -0.97
N MET A 58 -0.36 -0.91 -2.27
CA MET A 58 0.16 -2.17 -2.81
C MET A 58 1.41 -1.86 -3.61
N HIS A 59 2.43 -2.69 -3.47
CA HIS A 59 3.69 -2.51 -4.18
C HIS A 59 4.24 -3.84 -4.64
N PHE A 60 5.00 -3.80 -5.73
CA PHE A 60 5.79 -4.96 -6.12
C PHE A 60 6.92 -5.13 -5.10
N VAL A 61 7.23 -6.38 -4.80
CA VAL A 61 8.24 -6.70 -3.79
C VAL A 61 9.61 -6.69 -4.46
N ASP A 62 10.56 -5.97 -3.86
CA ASP A 62 11.95 -6.02 -4.29
C ASP A 62 12.87 -6.41 -3.12
N GLU A 63 14.16 -6.14 -3.24
CA GLU A 63 15.13 -6.55 -2.23
C GLU A 63 15.10 -5.69 -0.97
N ILE A 64 14.38 -4.56 -1.01
CA ILE A 64 14.29 -3.61 0.10
C ILE A 64 12.89 -3.65 0.68
N TYR A 65 12.77 -3.79 2.01
CA TYR A 65 11.47 -3.88 2.68
C TYR A 65 10.58 -2.68 2.38
N ASP A 66 9.38 -2.94 1.89
CA ASP A 66 8.33 -1.94 1.62
C ASP A 66 8.79 -0.79 0.71
N ARG A 67 9.74 -1.06 -0.18
CA ARG A 67 10.30 -0.03 -1.07
C ARG A 67 10.22 -0.39 -2.55
N GLY A 68 9.52 -1.46 -2.88
CA GLY A 68 9.28 -1.81 -4.27
C GLY A 68 8.32 -0.82 -4.95
N PRO A 69 8.26 -0.83 -6.29
CA PRO A 69 7.38 0.09 -7.02
C PRO A 69 5.92 -0.04 -6.60
N ILE A 70 5.26 1.11 -6.39
CA ILE A 70 3.88 1.18 -5.92
C ILE A 70 2.93 1.10 -7.10
N LEU A 71 1.90 0.23 -7.01
CA LEU A 71 0.88 0.12 -8.03
C LEU A 71 -0.51 0.56 -7.55
N LEU A 72 -0.71 0.67 -6.26
CA LEU A 72 -1.96 1.17 -5.66
C LEU A 72 -1.60 2.04 -4.47
N ALA A 73 -2.20 3.22 -4.38
CA ALA A 73 -2.08 4.09 -3.22
C ALA A 73 -3.40 4.83 -3.03
N LEU A 74 -4.32 4.24 -2.25
CA LEU A 74 -5.63 4.82 -2.02
C LEU A 74 -5.68 5.52 -0.67
N PRO A 75 -6.10 6.79 -0.62
CA PRO A 75 -6.22 7.50 0.64
C PRO A 75 -7.36 6.95 1.48
N VAL A 76 -7.13 6.88 2.78
CA VAL A 76 -8.14 6.53 3.78
C VAL A 76 -8.25 7.73 4.72
N PRO A 77 -9.33 8.52 4.65
CA PRO A 77 -9.44 9.74 5.44
C PRO A 77 -9.45 9.45 6.94
N LEU A 78 -8.77 10.31 7.69
CA LEU A 78 -8.75 10.25 9.15
C LEU A 78 -9.72 11.27 9.73
N GLU A 79 -10.34 10.89 10.84
CA GLU A 79 -11.27 11.75 11.56
C GLU A 79 -10.79 11.96 12.99
N ALA A 80 -11.24 13.05 13.62
CA ALA A 80 -10.79 13.42 14.95
C ALA A 80 -11.00 12.32 16.01
N GLY A 81 -12.05 11.51 15.84
CA GLY A 81 -12.37 10.44 16.78
C GLY A 81 -11.68 9.11 16.48
N ASP A 82 -10.85 9.04 15.44
CA ASP A 82 -10.21 7.78 15.09
C ASP A 82 -9.16 7.38 16.12
N THR A 83 -9.05 6.07 16.30
CA THR A 83 -8.03 5.41 17.10
C THR A 83 -7.27 4.46 16.17
N PRO A 84 -6.12 3.91 16.60
CA PRO A 84 -5.47 2.87 15.80
C PRO A 84 -6.41 1.71 15.45
N GLU A 85 -7.31 1.34 16.34
CA GLU A 85 -8.29 0.26 16.13
C GLU A 85 -9.33 0.61 15.08
N THR A 86 -9.90 1.82 15.13
CA THR A 86 -10.89 2.23 14.11
C THR A 86 -10.22 2.44 12.76
N LEU A 87 -9.01 2.96 12.75
CA LEU A 87 -8.23 3.10 11.53
C LEU A 87 -7.93 1.74 10.92
N ALA A 88 -7.51 0.77 11.73
CA ALA A 88 -7.25 -0.58 11.25
C ALA A 88 -8.48 -1.19 10.58
N ALA A 89 -9.68 -0.97 11.14
CA ALA A 89 -10.92 -1.46 10.55
C ALA A 89 -11.21 -0.81 9.20
N LYS A 90 -11.01 0.50 9.08
CA LYS A 90 -11.20 1.23 7.81
C LYS A 90 -10.24 0.73 6.73
N VAL A 91 -8.96 0.61 7.08
CA VAL A 91 -7.93 0.15 6.15
C VAL A 91 -8.22 -1.28 5.71
N ASN A 92 -8.53 -2.17 6.66
CA ASN A 92 -8.82 -3.56 6.35
C ASN A 92 -10.01 -3.69 5.39
N ARG A 93 -11.04 -2.88 5.56
CA ARG A 93 -12.20 -2.89 4.66
C ARG A 93 -11.80 -2.47 3.25
N ALA A 94 -10.97 -1.44 3.13
CA ALA A 94 -10.47 -0.98 1.83
C ALA A 94 -9.56 -2.03 1.19
N GLU A 95 -8.73 -2.71 1.98
CA GLU A 95 -7.88 -3.78 1.48
C GLU A 95 -8.72 -4.93 0.91
N GLN A 96 -9.76 -5.33 1.62
CA GLN A 96 -10.65 -6.42 1.17
C GLN A 96 -11.39 -6.07 -0.12
N GLU A 97 -11.72 -4.81 -0.32
CA GLU A 97 -12.36 -4.36 -1.55
C GLU A 97 -11.38 -4.30 -2.71
N TRP A 98 -10.21 -3.74 -2.50
CA TRP A 98 -9.31 -3.38 -3.59
C TRP A 98 -8.27 -4.43 -3.94
N GLN A 99 -7.82 -5.26 -2.99
CA GLN A 99 -6.79 -6.24 -3.26
C GLN A 99 -7.19 -7.20 -4.39
N PRO A 100 -8.37 -7.84 -4.40
CA PRO A 100 -8.72 -8.72 -5.50
C PRO A 100 -8.88 -7.98 -6.83
N ARG A 101 -9.35 -6.75 -6.80
CA ARG A 101 -9.50 -5.95 -8.03
C ARG A 101 -8.15 -5.64 -8.66
N VAL A 102 -7.19 -5.22 -7.84
CA VAL A 102 -5.84 -4.89 -8.32
C VAL A 102 -5.12 -6.14 -8.83
N LEU A 103 -5.22 -7.24 -8.11
CA LEU A 103 -4.62 -8.50 -8.54
C LEU A 103 -5.21 -8.97 -9.89
N ASN A 104 -6.49 -8.74 -10.10
CA ASN A 104 -7.14 -9.05 -11.38
C ASN A 104 -6.55 -8.22 -12.53
N TYR A 105 -6.31 -6.93 -12.31
CA TYR A 105 -5.65 -6.08 -13.31
C TYR A 105 -4.24 -6.59 -13.63
N VAL A 106 -3.50 -7.01 -12.62
CA VAL A 106 -2.14 -7.52 -12.82
C VAL A 106 -2.16 -8.84 -13.61
N VAL A 107 -3.04 -9.75 -13.23
CA VAL A 107 -3.16 -11.05 -13.91
C VAL A 107 -3.49 -10.88 -15.39
N HIS A 108 -4.32 -9.88 -15.73
CA HIS A 108 -4.71 -9.63 -17.11
C HIS A 108 -3.76 -8.68 -17.86
N GLY A 109 -2.64 -8.32 -17.25
CA GLY A 109 -1.63 -7.48 -17.89
C GLY A 109 -2.00 -6.01 -18.03
N GLN A 110 -3.06 -5.57 -17.36
CA GLN A 110 -3.51 -4.18 -17.37
C GLN A 110 -2.66 -3.27 -16.48
N VAL A 111 -2.01 -3.86 -15.50
CA VAL A 111 -0.99 -3.21 -14.67
C VAL A 111 0.22 -4.11 -14.69
N ARG A 112 1.37 -3.57 -15.09
CA ARG A 112 2.58 -4.36 -15.28
C ARG A 112 3.79 -3.66 -14.70
N LEU A 113 4.75 -4.44 -14.25
CA LEU A 113 6.06 -3.93 -13.87
C LEU A 113 6.99 -4.07 -15.08
N VAL A 114 7.55 -2.96 -15.55
CA VAL A 114 8.53 -2.93 -16.64
C VAL A 114 9.81 -2.29 -16.09
N GLY A 115 10.82 -3.11 -15.85
CA GLY A 115 12.01 -2.67 -15.14
C GLY A 115 11.65 -2.32 -13.70
N LYS A 116 11.77 -1.05 -13.33
CA LYS A 116 11.38 -0.55 -12.01
C LYS A 116 10.18 0.37 -12.07
N GLU A 117 9.49 0.41 -13.19
CA GLU A 117 8.34 1.28 -13.37
C GLU A 117 7.06 0.46 -13.47
N VAL A 118 5.99 0.99 -12.88
CA VAL A 118 4.66 0.41 -13.02
C VAL A 118 3.99 1.06 -14.22
N VAL A 119 3.53 0.23 -15.16
CA VAL A 119 2.87 0.68 -16.38
C VAL A 119 1.40 0.29 -16.31
N TYR A 120 0.52 1.25 -16.55
CA TYR A 120 -0.93 1.06 -16.56
C TYR A 120 -1.44 1.09 -17.99
N GLU A 121 -2.41 0.22 -18.30
CA GLU A 121 -2.96 0.13 -19.64
C GLU A 121 -3.57 1.45 -20.12
N THR A 122 -4.22 2.19 -19.22
CA THR A 122 -4.82 3.50 -19.52
C THR A 122 -4.51 4.51 -18.43
N GLU A 123 -4.59 5.79 -18.77
CA GLU A 123 -4.47 6.87 -17.80
C GLU A 123 -5.62 6.84 -16.79
N GLU A 124 -6.81 6.43 -17.22
CA GLU A 124 -7.96 6.29 -16.33
C GLU A 124 -7.68 5.27 -15.24
N LEU A 125 -7.12 4.12 -15.60
CA LEU A 125 -6.76 3.08 -14.64
C LEU A 125 -5.71 3.59 -13.67
N LYS A 126 -4.71 4.30 -14.16
CA LYS A 126 -3.68 4.87 -13.30
C LYS A 126 -4.28 5.85 -12.29
N ARG A 127 -5.18 6.73 -12.73
CA ARG A 127 -5.83 7.68 -11.82
C ARG A 127 -6.73 6.99 -10.80
N LEU A 128 -7.31 5.86 -11.16
CA LEU A 128 -8.12 5.07 -10.23
C LEU A 128 -7.25 4.47 -9.11
N LEU A 129 -6.09 3.94 -9.47
CA LEU A 129 -5.22 3.19 -8.53
C LEU A 129 -4.22 4.09 -7.80
N ILE A 130 -3.81 5.19 -8.42
CA ILE A 130 -2.89 6.18 -7.85
C ILE A 130 -3.55 7.56 -8.00
N PRO A 131 -4.60 7.84 -7.26
CA PRO A 131 -5.22 9.16 -7.35
C PRO A 131 -4.28 10.23 -6.80
N GLU A 132 -4.27 11.39 -7.43
CA GLU A 132 -3.52 12.52 -6.93
C GLU A 132 -4.20 13.08 -5.68
N ALA A 133 -3.40 13.38 -4.69
CA ALA A 133 -3.89 13.89 -3.43
C ALA A 133 -4.45 15.31 -3.56
#